data_6b9946abbcdea57c8b58eadc47ca34ba
#
_entry.id   6b9946abbcdea57c8b58eadc47ca34ba
#
_cell.length_a   1.000
_cell.length_b   1.000
_cell.length_c   1.000
_cell.angle_alpha   90.00
_cell.angle_beta   90.00
_cell.angle_gamma   90.00
#
_symmetry.space_group_name_H-M   'P 1'
#
loop_
_entity.id
_entity.type
_entity.pdbx_description
1 polymer ?
#
loop_
_entity_poly.entity_id
_entity_poly.type
_entity_poly.pdbx_seq_one_letter_code
_entity_poly.pdbx_strand_id
1 'polypeptide(L)'
;YQTMRMEMTSFAEVVLNPVAQVKFLHTVASAYTCGAMFILGVSSYYLLKGRDIAFAKRSFAVAASFGIASIISVIVLGDESGYELGDVQKVKLAAIEAEWHTEPAPAAFTLFGLPNQEEGKTDFAVKIPYVMGIIATRSLDEQVTGLHDLRDQHLVRIRNGIIAYELLERLRAGDTSHDTEQAFDQTKHDLGYGLLLKRYTDIVTDATEQQIQQAADDSIPTVWPLFWSFRI
;
A
#
# COMPACT_ATOMS: atom_id res chain seq x y z
N TYR A 1 28.18 3.97 -4.79
CA TYR A 1 27.66 4.44 -6.08
C TYR A 1 28.00 3.49 -7.25
N GLN A 2 29.07 2.66 -7.17
CA GLN A 2 29.59 1.92 -8.33
C GLN A 2 28.65 0.83 -8.87
N THR A 3 27.86 0.16 -8.05
CA THR A 3 27.08 -1.02 -8.44
C THR A 3 25.59 -0.74 -8.72
N MET A 4 25.07 0.41 -8.34
CA MET A 4 23.61 0.73 -8.37
C MET A 4 22.72 -0.38 -7.79
N ARG A 5 23.22 -1.17 -6.88
CA ARG A 5 22.44 -2.20 -6.20
C ARG A 5 21.89 -1.65 -4.90
N MET A 6 20.66 -1.99 -4.61
CA MET A 6 20.13 -1.84 -3.26
C MET A 6 20.76 -2.95 -2.41
N GLU A 7 21.57 -2.54 -1.45
CA GLU A 7 22.23 -3.47 -0.53
C GLU A 7 21.57 -3.37 0.84
N MET A 8 21.36 -4.53 1.45
CA MET A 8 20.85 -4.58 2.81
C MET A 8 21.96 -4.17 3.77
N THR A 9 21.82 -2.98 4.36
CA THR A 9 22.78 -2.43 5.32
C THR A 9 22.56 -2.93 6.74
N SER A 10 21.31 -3.27 7.10
CA SER A 10 20.95 -3.75 8.43
C SER A 10 19.82 -4.78 8.33
N PHE A 11 20.12 -6.01 8.75
CA PHE A 11 19.09 -7.06 8.84
C PHE A 11 18.05 -6.75 9.92
N ALA A 12 18.48 -6.13 11.01
CA ALA A 12 17.60 -5.76 12.10
C ALA A 12 16.53 -4.75 11.64
N GLU A 13 16.89 -3.74 10.84
CA GLU A 13 15.94 -2.77 10.30
C GLU A 13 14.91 -3.41 9.37
N VAL A 14 15.31 -4.43 8.61
CA VAL A 14 14.37 -5.17 7.74
C VAL A 14 13.36 -5.94 8.58
N VAL A 15 13.81 -6.66 9.62
CA VAL A 15 12.94 -7.47 10.48
C VAL A 15 12.06 -6.59 11.38
N LEU A 16 12.60 -5.47 11.87
CA LEU A 16 11.90 -4.54 12.74
C LEU A 16 11.12 -3.47 11.97
N ASN A 17 11.01 -3.59 10.65
CA ASN A 17 10.20 -2.70 9.83
C ASN A 17 8.72 -2.75 10.29
N PRO A 18 8.07 -1.62 10.67
CA PRO A 18 6.72 -1.60 11.20
C PRO A 18 5.70 -2.24 10.24
N VAL A 19 5.79 -1.93 8.95
CA VAL A 19 4.91 -2.50 7.92
C VAL A 19 5.03 -4.02 7.83
N ALA A 20 6.26 -4.55 7.90
CA ALA A 20 6.51 -5.99 7.88
C ALA A 20 5.94 -6.69 9.12
N GLN A 21 6.10 -6.09 10.28
CA GLN A 21 5.59 -6.64 11.55
C GLN A 21 4.07 -6.71 11.57
N VAL A 22 3.39 -5.62 11.22
CA VAL A 22 1.92 -5.59 11.19
C VAL A 22 1.36 -6.58 10.18
N LYS A 23 1.94 -6.66 8.97
CA LYS A 23 1.52 -7.63 7.94
C LYS A 23 1.76 -9.07 8.38
N PHE A 24 2.88 -9.35 9.02
CA PHE A 24 3.17 -10.68 9.56
C PHE A 24 2.14 -11.11 10.60
N LEU A 25 1.88 -10.26 11.60
CA LEU A 25 0.92 -10.56 12.65
C LEU A 25 -0.51 -10.69 12.10
N HIS A 26 -0.90 -9.83 11.17
CA HIS A 26 -2.21 -9.92 10.49
C HIS A 26 -2.38 -11.24 9.73
N THR A 27 -1.35 -11.67 9.00
CA THR A 27 -1.35 -12.94 8.26
C THR A 27 -1.46 -14.14 9.22
N VAL A 28 -0.74 -14.13 10.33
CA VAL A 28 -0.80 -15.19 11.35
C VAL A 28 -2.18 -15.24 11.99
N ALA A 29 -2.77 -14.10 12.36
CA ALA A 29 -4.11 -14.03 12.93
C ALA A 29 -5.18 -14.55 11.95
N SER A 30 -5.03 -14.23 10.65
CA SER A 30 -5.90 -14.74 9.59
C SER A 30 -5.79 -16.26 9.45
N ALA A 31 -4.57 -16.81 9.52
CA ALA A 31 -4.36 -18.27 9.50
C ALA A 31 -5.02 -18.97 10.72
N TYR A 32 -4.96 -18.33 11.89
CA TYR A 32 -5.64 -18.84 13.07
C TYR A 32 -7.17 -18.83 12.90
N THR A 33 -7.73 -17.81 12.30
CA THR A 33 -9.15 -17.74 11.96
C THR A 33 -9.54 -18.89 11.03
N CYS A 34 -8.79 -19.14 9.97
CA CYS A 34 -9.02 -20.27 9.05
C CYS A 34 -8.94 -21.62 9.78
N GLY A 35 -7.95 -21.82 10.64
CA GLY A 35 -7.81 -23.03 11.44
C GLY A 35 -8.98 -23.25 12.40
N ALA A 36 -9.44 -22.20 13.06
CA ALA A 36 -10.61 -22.25 13.93
C ALA A 36 -11.87 -22.63 13.16
N MET A 37 -12.11 -22.01 12.01
CA MET A 37 -13.26 -22.32 11.15
C MET A 37 -13.25 -23.76 10.66
N PHE A 38 -12.08 -24.30 10.30
CA PHE A 38 -11.92 -25.70 9.92
C PHE A 38 -12.31 -26.65 11.07
N ILE A 39 -11.82 -26.40 12.29
CA ILE A 39 -12.16 -27.22 13.46
C ILE A 39 -13.66 -27.10 13.80
N LEU A 40 -14.25 -25.90 13.69
CA LEU A 40 -15.69 -25.69 13.84
C LEU A 40 -16.49 -26.53 12.84
N GLY A 41 -16.08 -26.53 11.58
CA GLY A 41 -16.73 -27.32 10.52
C GLY A 41 -16.70 -28.84 10.81
N VAL A 42 -15.51 -29.35 11.16
CA VAL A 42 -15.36 -30.79 11.52
C VAL A 42 -16.16 -31.14 12.77
N SER A 43 -16.08 -30.33 13.82
CA SER A 43 -16.80 -30.54 15.07
C SER A 43 -18.33 -30.55 14.85
N SER A 44 -18.82 -29.60 14.04
CA SER A 44 -20.23 -29.52 13.65
C SER A 44 -20.69 -30.78 12.93
N TYR A 45 -19.89 -31.30 12.00
CA TYR A 45 -20.20 -32.55 11.30
C TYR A 45 -20.32 -33.72 12.27
N TYR A 46 -19.43 -33.89 13.25
CA TYR A 46 -19.49 -34.93 14.25
C TYR A 46 -20.74 -34.80 15.14
N LEU A 47 -21.08 -33.57 15.55
CA LEU A 47 -22.27 -33.27 16.33
C LEU A 47 -23.56 -33.65 15.56
N LEU A 48 -23.64 -33.29 14.28
CA LEU A 48 -24.81 -33.65 13.41
C LEU A 48 -24.94 -35.14 13.21
N LYS A 49 -23.83 -35.86 13.15
CA LYS A 49 -23.82 -37.33 13.02
C LYS A 49 -24.00 -38.07 14.34
N GLY A 50 -24.05 -37.37 15.47
CA GLY A 50 -24.20 -37.98 16.79
C GLY A 50 -22.97 -38.79 17.23
N ARG A 51 -21.77 -38.55 16.66
CA ARG A 51 -20.54 -39.31 16.93
C ARG A 51 -19.63 -38.48 17.85
N ASP A 52 -19.00 -39.14 18.82
CA ASP A 52 -18.00 -38.55 19.73
C ASP A 52 -18.44 -37.19 20.32
N ILE A 53 -19.71 -37.09 20.71
CA ILE A 53 -20.39 -35.83 21.06
C ILE A 53 -19.64 -35.05 22.12
N ALA A 54 -19.10 -35.71 23.15
CA ALA A 54 -18.37 -35.02 24.23
C ALA A 54 -17.08 -34.37 23.74
N PHE A 55 -16.35 -35.04 22.88
CA PHE A 55 -15.15 -34.51 22.25
C PHE A 55 -15.49 -33.40 21.29
N ALA A 56 -16.46 -33.59 20.40
CA ALA A 56 -16.90 -32.61 19.44
C ALA A 56 -17.38 -31.30 20.09
N LYS A 57 -18.15 -31.37 21.17
CA LYS A 57 -18.56 -30.17 21.95
C LYS A 57 -17.38 -29.40 22.53
N ARG A 58 -16.38 -30.09 23.08
CA ARG A 58 -15.18 -29.43 23.62
C ARG A 58 -14.38 -28.78 22.52
N SER A 59 -14.11 -29.49 21.43
CA SER A 59 -13.38 -28.95 20.27
C SER A 59 -14.09 -27.75 19.66
N PHE A 60 -15.42 -27.83 19.52
CA PHE A 60 -16.25 -26.71 19.04
C PHE A 60 -16.12 -25.48 19.94
N ALA A 61 -16.27 -25.65 21.26
CA ALA A 61 -16.18 -24.55 22.22
C ALA A 61 -14.80 -23.87 22.19
N VAL A 62 -13.72 -24.66 22.18
CA VAL A 62 -12.35 -24.13 22.09
C VAL A 62 -12.13 -23.39 20.77
N ALA A 63 -12.55 -24.00 19.65
CA ALA A 63 -12.39 -23.40 18.32
C ALA A 63 -13.23 -22.12 18.17
N ALA A 64 -14.45 -22.09 18.73
CA ALA A 64 -15.29 -20.89 18.70
C ALA A 64 -14.67 -19.74 19.49
N SER A 65 -14.21 -20.00 20.70
CA SER A 65 -13.56 -18.97 21.54
C SER A 65 -12.28 -18.45 20.91
N PHE A 66 -11.43 -19.36 20.41
CA PHE A 66 -10.18 -18.99 19.74
C PHE A 66 -10.45 -18.26 18.42
N GLY A 67 -11.46 -18.70 17.65
CA GLY A 67 -11.87 -18.08 16.39
C GLY A 67 -12.34 -16.63 16.60
N ILE A 68 -13.16 -16.37 17.62
CA ILE A 68 -13.60 -15.00 17.95
C ILE A 68 -12.40 -14.12 18.30
N ALA A 69 -11.48 -14.58 19.14
CA ALA A 69 -10.29 -13.84 19.50
C ALA A 69 -9.42 -13.55 18.25
N SER A 70 -9.27 -14.53 17.37
CA SER A 70 -8.52 -14.39 16.12
C SER A 70 -9.17 -13.39 15.17
N ILE A 71 -10.50 -13.39 15.02
CA ILE A 71 -11.22 -12.44 14.17
C ILE A 71 -11.05 -11.01 14.70
N ILE A 72 -11.16 -10.80 16.01
CA ILE A 72 -10.92 -9.47 16.61
C ILE A 72 -9.49 -9.02 16.33
N SER A 73 -8.51 -9.91 16.45
CA SER A 73 -7.11 -9.62 16.13
C SER A 73 -6.91 -9.27 14.67
N VAL A 74 -7.58 -9.98 13.72
CA VAL A 74 -7.53 -9.67 12.29
C VAL A 74 -8.08 -8.27 12.01
N ILE A 75 -9.20 -7.89 12.65
CA ILE A 75 -9.80 -6.57 12.47
C ILE A 75 -8.84 -5.46 12.94
N VAL A 76 -8.32 -5.58 14.16
CA VAL A 76 -7.39 -4.58 14.75
C VAL A 76 -6.10 -4.46 13.95
N LEU A 77 -5.49 -5.59 13.60
CA LEU A 77 -4.24 -5.60 12.82
C LEU A 77 -4.47 -5.18 11.35
N GLY A 78 -5.66 -5.41 10.81
CA GLY A 78 -6.06 -4.94 9.49
C GLY A 78 -6.16 -3.42 9.44
N ASP A 79 -6.78 -2.81 10.44
CA ASP A 79 -6.86 -1.37 10.61
C ASP A 79 -5.46 -0.74 10.71
N GLU A 80 -4.60 -1.31 11.57
CA GLU A 80 -3.20 -0.86 11.70
C GLU A 80 -2.44 -0.98 10.37
N SER A 81 -2.63 -2.08 9.62
CA SER A 81 -2.01 -2.24 8.31
C SER A 81 -2.51 -1.22 7.28
N GLY A 82 -3.76 -0.81 7.37
CA GLY A 82 -4.34 0.26 6.54
C GLY A 82 -3.74 1.61 6.84
N TYR A 83 -3.57 1.93 8.11
CA TYR A 83 -2.95 3.17 8.57
C TYR A 83 -1.49 3.30 8.12
N GLU A 84 -0.67 2.27 8.37
CA GLU A 84 0.72 2.21 7.89
C GLU A 84 0.83 2.32 6.35
N LEU A 85 -0.18 1.81 5.63
CA LEU A 85 -0.24 1.93 4.17
C LEU A 85 -0.40 3.39 3.73
N GLY A 86 -1.14 4.20 4.48
CA GLY A 86 -1.35 5.61 4.25
C GLY A 86 -0.04 6.41 4.21
N ASP A 87 0.93 6.04 5.03
CA ASP A 87 2.23 6.72 5.07
C ASP A 87 3.19 6.25 3.97
N VAL A 88 3.27 4.94 3.70
CA VAL A 88 4.32 4.37 2.83
C VAL A 88 3.87 4.11 1.40
N GLN A 89 2.56 3.97 1.15
CA GLN A 89 1.99 3.64 -0.18
C GLN A 89 0.71 4.45 -0.45
N LYS A 90 0.80 5.77 -0.37
CA LYS A 90 -0.34 6.70 -0.57
C LYS A 90 -1.14 6.42 -1.84
N VAL A 91 -0.44 6.17 -2.95
CA VAL A 91 -1.09 5.86 -4.24
C VAL A 91 -1.92 4.58 -4.18
N LYS A 92 -1.43 3.57 -3.47
CA LYS A 92 -2.17 2.31 -3.30
C LYS A 92 -3.40 2.52 -2.43
N LEU A 93 -3.30 3.28 -1.35
CA LEU A 93 -4.44 3.63 -0.50
C LEU A 93 -5.49 4.39 -1.31
N ALA A 94 -5.09 5.44 -2.02
CA ALA A 94 -6.00 6.22 -2.85
C ALA A 94 -6.67 5.37 -3.95
N ALA A 95 -5.95 4.40 -4.54
CA ALA A 95 -6.52 3.50 -5.54
C ALA A 95 -7.49 2.46 -4.93
N ILE A 96 -7.20 1.93 -3.73
CA ILE A 96 -8.12 1.05 -3.01
C ILE A 96 -9.44 1.76 -2.68
N GLU A 97 -9.35 3.05 -2.33
CA GLU A 97 -10.51 3.86 -1.97
C GLU A 97 -11.18 4.55 -3.16
N ALA A 98 -10.58 4.45 -4.35
CA ALA A 98 -10.99 5.18 -5.56
C ALA A 98 -11.09 6.69 -5.32
N GLU A 99 -10.11 7.22 -4.57
CA GLU A 99 -9.99 8.63 -4.25
C GLU A 99 -9.27 9.35 -5.39
N TRP A 100 -10.03 9.92 -6.32
CA TRP A 100 -9.50 10.54 -7.53
C TRP A 100 -8.93 11.93 -7.28
N HIS A 101 -9.61 12.72 -6.45
CA HIS A 101 -9.24 14.08 -6.08
C HIS A 101 -9.05 14.17 -4.58
N THR A 102 -8.15 15.03 -4.14
CA THR A 102 -8.00 15.31 -2.71
C THR A 102 -9.29 15.92 -2.17
N GLU A 103 -9.97 15.20 -1.29
CA GLU A 103 -11.14 15.70 -0.59
C GLU A 103 -10.71 16.48 0.67
N PRO A 104 -11.43 17.60 0.98
CA PRO A 104 -11.20 18.28 2.25
C PRO A 104 -11.56 17.37 3.42
N ALA A 105 -10.87 17.56 4.54
CA ALA A 105 -11.20 16.83 5.76
C ALA A 105 -12.59 17.24 6.31
N PRO A 106 -13.33 16.29 6.89
CA PRO A 106 -13.04 14.87 7.01
C PRO A 106 -13.47 14.06 5.76
N ALA A 107 -12.56 13.29 5.20
CA ALA A 107 -12.81 12.54 3.98
C ALA A 107 -13.88 11.44 4.15
N ALA A 108 -14.71 11.25 3.12
CA ALA A 108 -15.77 10.26 3.10
C ALA A 108 -15.28 8.91 2.55
N PHE A 109 -15.72 7.82 3.16
CA PHE A 109 -15.42 6.47 2.70
C PHE A 109 -16.37 6.03 1.60
N THR A 110 -15.87 5.61 0.46
CA THR A 110 -16.67 5.07 -0.64
C THR A 110 -16.98 3.60 -0.37
N LEU A 111 -18.19 3.31 0.12
CA LEU A 111 -18.63 1.94 0.41
C LEU A 111 -18.84 1.12 -0.87
N PHE A 112 -19.48 1.71 -1.87
CA PHE A 112 -19.80 1.11 -3.16
C PHE A 112 -19.63 2.14 -4.26
N GLY A 113 -19.30 1.70 -5.47
CA GLY A 113 -19.20 2.55 -6.64
C GLY A 113 -18.56 1.81 -7.81
N LEU A 114 -18.63 2.41 -8.98
CA LEU A 114 -18.02 1.86 -10.21
C LEU A 114 -16.88 2.80 -10.63
N PRO A 115 -15.61 2.49 -10.25
CA PRO A 115 -14.48 3.32 -10.64
C PRO A 115 -14.31 3.36 -12.16
N ASN A 116 -14.24 4.57 -12.71
CA ASN A 116 -13.98 4.83 -14.12
C ASN A 116 -12.59 5.46 -14.25
N GLN A 117 -11.62 4.67 -14.72
CA GLN A 117 -10.21 5.08 -14.85
C GLN A 117 -10.03 6.18 -15.89
N GLU A 118 -10.82 6.16 -16.98
CA GLU A 118 -10.67 7.11 -18.09
C GLU A 118 -11.17 8.51 -17.70
N GLU A 119 -12.25 8.56 -16.93
CA GLU A 119 -12.84 9.84 -16.51
C GLU A 119 -12.31 10.30 -15.14
N GLY A 120 -11.52 9.47 -14.44
CA GLY A 120 -10.99 9.80 -13.12
C GLY A 120 -12.08 10.06 -12.08
N LYS A 121 -13.16 9.26 -12.10
CA LYS A 121 -14.30 9.39 -11.17
C LYS A 121 -14.85 8.02 -10.79
N THR A 122 -15.71 8.00 -9.78
CA THR A 122 -16.44 6.79 -9.38
C THR A 122 -17.93 7.02 -9.60
N ASP A 123 -18.50 6.29 -10.56
CA ASP A 123 -19.95 6.36 -10.85
C ASP A 123 -20.76 5.62 -9.78
N PHE A 124 -21.97 6.08 -9.52
CA PHE A 124 -22.89 5.54 -8.52
C PHE A 124 -22.28 5.36 -7.13
N ALA A 125 -21.37 6.27 -6.74
CA ALA A 125 -20.68 6.19 -5.46
C ALA A 125 -21.65 6.38 -4.28
N VAL A 126 -21.66 5.39 -3.37
CA VAL A 126 -22.32 5.48 -2.07
C VAL A 126 -21.23 5.77 -1.05
N LYS A 127 -21.23 6.97 -0.49
CA LYS A 127 -20.21 7.44 0.45
C LYS A 127 -20.74 7.51 1.88
N ILE A 128 -19.92 7.10 2.84
CA ILE A 128 -20.18 7.28 4.27
C ILE A 128 -19.29 8.44 4.75
N PRO A 129 -19.86 9.54 5.20
CA PRO A 129 -19.08 10.71 5.64
C PRO A 129 -18.22 10.37 6.85
N TYR A 130 -17.09 11.07 7.01
CA TYR A 130 -16.14 10.99 8.14
C TYR A 130 -15.31 9.71 8.26
N VAL A 131 -15.78 8.59 7.71
CA VAL A 131 -15.20 7.26 7.96
C VAL A 131 -13.81 7.13 7.38
N MET A 132 -13.55 7.70 6.20
CA MET A 132 -12.22 7.61 5.56
C MET A 132 -11.16 8.35 6.36
N GLY A 133 -11.44 9.53 6.90
CA GLY A 133 -10.53 10.24 7.78
C GLY A 133 -10.15 9.41 9.01
N ILE A 134 -11.12 8.75 9.64
CA ILE A 134 -10.87 7.90 10.81
C ILE A 134 -10.00 6.70 10.47
N ILE A 135 -10.25 6.02 9.34
CA ILE A 135 -9.54 4.81 8.93
C ILE A 135 -8.14 5.13 8.39
N ALA A 136 -8.01 6.14 7.51
CA ALA A 136 -6.77 6.40 6.80
C ALA A 136 -5.79 7.27 7.58
N THR A 137 -6.29 8.28 8.32
CA THR A 137 -5.43 9.26 9.00
C THR A 137 -5.60 9.30 10.51
N ARG A 138 -6.59 8.56 11.06
CA ARG A 138 -7.00 8.64 12.48
C ARG A 138 -7.30 10.06 12.93
N SER A 139 -7.63 10.92 11.98
CA SER A 139 -7.91 12.34 12.18
C SER A 139 -9.17 12.74 11.43
N LEU A 140 -9.85 13.76 11.95
CA LEU A 140 -10.97 14.41 11.26
C LEU A 140 -10.53 15.69 10.54
N ASP A 141 -9.28 16.08 10.71
CA ASP A 141 -8.73 17.36 10.21
C ASP A 141 -7.70 17.15 9.09
N GLU A 142 -7.26 15.90 8.88
CA GLU A 142 -6.30 15.57 7.82
C GLU A 142 -7.00 15.18 6.51
N GLN A 143 -6.42 15.64 5.40
CA GLN A 143 -6.89 15.33 4.06
C GLN A 143 -6.33 14.00 3.56
N VAL A 144 -7.12 13.27 2.81
CA VAL A 144 -6.64 12.09 2.06
C VAL A 144 -6.32 12.55 0.63
N THR A 145 -5.06 12.40 0.25
CA THR A 145 -4.57 12.86 -1.06
C THR A 145 -5.11 11.98 -2.18
N GLY A 146 -5.72 12.60 -3.18
CA GLY A 146 -6.28 11.90 -4.35
C GLY A 146 -5.23 11.51 -5.39
N LEU A 147 -5.63 10.59 -6.29
CA LEU A 147 -4.76 10.02 -7.32
C LEU A 147 -4.21 11.06 -8.31
N HIS A 148 -4.99 12.09 -8.66
CA HIS A 148 -4.54 13.14 -9.56
C HIS A 148 -3.41 13.97 -8.93
N ASP A 149 -3.56 14.36 -7.67
CA ASP A 149 -2.53 15.12 -6.96
C ASP A 149 -1.27 14.27 -6.72
N LEU A 150 -1.44 12.98 -6.44
CA LEU A 150 -0.32 12.03 -6.31
C LEU A 150 0.42 11.85 -7.63
N ARG A 151 -0.31 11.77 -8.75
CA ARG A 151 0.28 11.71 -10.09
C ARG A 151 1.12 12.95 -10.38
N ASP A 152 0.62 14.14 -10.05
CA ASP A 152 1.35 15.39 -10.24
C ASP A 152 2.58 15.48 -9.33
N GLN A 153 2.49 14.99 -8.09
CA GLN A 153 3.65 14.83 -7.22
C GLN A 153 4.69 13.87 -7.83
N HIS A 154 4.25 12.75 -8.42
CA HIS A 154 5.16 11.82 -9.10
C HIS A 154 5.86 12.46 -10.30
N LEU A 155 5.16 13.31 -11.04
CA LEU A 155 5.74 14.05 -12.16
C LEU A 155 6.90 14.95 -11.71
N VAL A 156 6.74 15.66 -10.60
CA VAL A 156 7.82 16.46 -9.99
C VAL A 156 8.96 15.54 -9.53
N ARG A 157 8.65 14.43 -8.87
CA ARG A 157 9.65 13.48 -8.39
C ARG A 157 10.40 12.78 -9.52
N ILE A 158 9.76 12.50 -10.66
CA ILE A 158 10.43 11.95 -11.85
C ILE A 158 11.45 12.96 -12.38
N ARG A 159 11.10 14.23 -12.47
CA ARG A 159 12.03 15.27 -12.90
C ARG A 159 13.23 15.42 -11.94
N ASN A 160 12.99 15.42 -10.64
CA ASN A 160 14.07 15.40 -9.64
C ASN A 160 14.91 14.12 -9.77
N GLY A 161 14.28 12.99 -10.08
CA GLY A 161 14.96 11.73 -10.30
C GLY A 161 15.87 11.70 -11.52
N ILE A 162 15.55 12.45 -12.59
CA ILE A 162 16.46 12.66 -13.72
C ILE A 162 17.73 13.39 -13.26
N ILE A 163 17.59 14.45 -12.46
CA ILE A 163 18.71 15.20 -11.90
C ILE A 163 19.56 14.28 -10.99
N ALA A 164 18.90 13.51 -10.14
CA ALA A 164 19.60 12.55 -9.28
C ALA A 164 20.36 11.49 -10.09
N TYR A 165 19.82 11.05 -11.20
CA TYR A 165 20.45 10.08 -12.09
C TYR A 165 21.69 10.69 -12.78
N GLU A 166 21.60 11.91 -13.27
CA GLU A 166 22.73 12.63 -13.86
C GLU A 166 23.86 12.80 -12.85
N LEU A 167 23.55 13.25 -11.63
CA LEU A 167 24.53 13.42 -10.56
C LEU A 167 25.19 12.08 -10.18
N LEU A 168 24.42 10.99 -10.17
CA LEU A 168 24.95 9.66 -9.93
C LEU A 168 25.93 9.24 -11.02
N GLU A 169 25.64 9.49 -12.30
CA GLU A 169 26.55 9.19 -13.41
C GLU A 169 27.85 10.00 -13.31
N ARG A 170 27.77 11.26 -12.89
CA ARG A 170 28.96 12.11 -12.63
C ARG A 170 29.80 11.56 -11.48
N LEU A 171 29.18 11.15 -10.37
CA LEU A 171 29.88 10.52 -9.24
C LEU A 171 30.57 9.22 -9.68
N ARG A 172 29.96 8.44 -10.56
CA ARG A 172 30.53 7.21 -11.13
C ARG A 172 31.71 7.49 -12.07
N ALA A 173 31.66 8.60 -12.79
CA ALA A 173 32.74 9.05 -13.66
C ALA A 173 33.96 9.60 -12.86
N GLY A 174 33.82 9.69 -11.52
CA GLY A 174 34.92 10.13 -10.62
C GLY A 174 34.83 11.59 -10.19
N ASP A 175 33.73 12.28 -10.46
CA ASP A 175 33.47 13.62 -9.93
C ASP A 175 33.00 13.52 -8.46
N THR A 176 33.96 13.44 -7.54
CA THR A 176 33.71 13.41 -6.08
C THR A 176 33.79 14.80 -5.45
N SER A 177 33.48 15.86 -6.21
CA SER A 177 33.42 17.21 -5.64
C SER A 177 32.34 17.30 -4.56
N HIS A 178 32.59 18.07 -3.52
CA HIS A 178 31.65 18.27 -2.42
C HIS A 178 30.27 18.76 -2.91
N ASP A 179 30.26 19.62 -3.92
CA ASP A 179 29.02 20.15 -4.51
C ASP A 179 28.21 19.09 -5.19
N THR A 180 28.84 18.16 -5.93
CA THR A 180 28.16 17.02 -6.60
C THR A 180 27.62 16.03 -5.57
N GLU A 181 28.38 15.70 -4.53
CA GLU A 181 27.93 14.82 -3.45
C GLU A 181 26.75 15.43 -2.69
N GLN A 182 26.83 16.72 -2.34
CA GLN A 182 25.75 17.42 -1.64
C GLN A 182 24.47 17.51 -2.50
N ALA A 183 24.60 17.85 -3.78
CA ALA A 183 23.46 17.90 -4.70
C ALA A 183 22.81 16.51 -4.86
N PHE A 184 23.60 15.44 -4.95
CA PHE A 184 23.08 14.08 -5.01
C PHE A 184 22.37 13.69 -3.71
N ASP A 185 22.92 14.02 -2.55
CA ASP A 185 22.31 13.73 -1.26
C ASP A 185 20.94 14.39 -1.08
N GLN A 186 20.72 15.55 -1.68
CA GLN A 186 19.44 16.25 -1.68
C GLN A 186 18.39 15.60 -2.60
N THR A 187 18.82 14.97 -3.70
CA THR A 187 17.93 14.43 -4.75
C THR A 187 17.84 12.90 -4.79
N LYS A 188 18.76 12.19 -4.11
CA LYS A 188 18.86 10.71 -4.14
C LYS A 188 17.58 9.98 -3.78
N HIS A 189 16.71 10.55 -2.94
CA HIS A 189 15.45 9.96 -2.55
C HIS A 189 14.44 9.88 -3.71
N ASP A 190 14.61 10.68 -4.76
CA ASP A 190 13.79 10.65 -5.97
C ASP A 190 14.43 9.83 -7.11
N LEU A 191 15.64 9.30 -6.94
CA LEU A 191 16.35 8.50 -7.95
C LEU A 191 15.49 7.34 -8.51
N GLY A 192 14.74 6.66 -7.64
CA GLY A 192 13.84 5.58 -8.03
C GLY A 192 12.75 6.02 -9.00
N TYR A 193 12.27 7.26 -8.88
CA TYR A 193 11.29 7.83 -9.81
C TYR A 193 11.92 8.13 -11.17
N GLY A 194 13.14 8.64 -11.22
CA GLY A 194 13.89 8.80 -12.48
C GLY A 194 14.12 7.48 -13.20
N LEU A 195 14.36 6.39 -12.46
CA LEU A 195 14.54 5.06 -13.03
C LEU A 195 13.27 4.48 -13.68
N LEU A 196 12.07 4.99 -13.39
CA LEU A 196 10.84 4.61 -14.09
C LEU A 196 10.94 4.88 -15.60
N LEU A 197 11.70 5.92 -15.98
CA LEU A 197 11.92 6.29 -17.37
C LEU A 197 12.66 5.23 -18.19
N LYS A 198 13.37 4.29 -17.55
CA LYS A 198 14.03 3.17 -18.25
C LYS A 198 13.06 2.22 -18.97
N ARG A 199 11.76 2.36 -18.75
CA ARG A 199 10.74 1.66 -19.55
C ARG A 199 10.55 2.26 -20.94
N TYR A 200 10.93 3.54 -21.12
CA TYR A 200 10.60 4.33 -22.32
C TYR A 200 11.85 4.82 -23.05
N THR A 201 12.99 4.88 -22.36
CA THR A 201 14.25 5.33 -22.93
C THR A 201 15.44 4.60 -22.29
N ASP A 202 16.48 4.34 -23.06
CA ASP A 202 17.74 3.78 -22.53
C ASP A 202 18.53 4.83 -21.75
N ILE A 203 18.41 6.11 -22.14
CA ILE A 203 19.13 7.25 -21.53
C ILE A 203 18.12 8.10 -20.77
N VAL A 204 18.15 7.99 -19.45
CA VAL A 204 17.20 8.69 -18.54
C VAL A 204 17.28 10.21 -18.66
N THR A 205 18.50 10.76 -18.88
CA THR A 205 18.73 12.21 -19.02
C THR A 205 18.16 12.81 -20.30
N ASP A 206 17.93 11.98 -21.34
CA ASP A 206 17.42 12.44 -22.64
C ASP A 206 15.90 12.20 -22.76
N ALA A 207 15.22 11.89 -21.66
CA ALA A 207 13.79 11.62 -21.63
C ALA A 207 12.99 12.82 -22.11
N THR A 208 12.11 12.59 -23.08
CA THR A 208 11.19 13.62 -23.58
C THR A 208 10.07 13.92 -22.59
N GLU A 209 9.47 15.10 -22.66
CA GLU A 209 8.35 15.47 -21.79
C GLU A 209 7.17 14.48 -21.91
N GLN A 210 6.94 13.94 -23.11
CA GLN A 210 5.91 12.91 -23.32
C GLN A 210 6.21 11.62 -22.54
N GLN A 211 7.47 11.18 -22.51
CA GLN A 211 7.89 9.99 -21.75
C GLN A 211 7.79 10.23 -20.24
N ILE A 212 8.10 11.46 -19.78
CA ILE A 212 7.95 11.85 -18.38
C ILE A 212 6.46 11.81 -17.96
N GLN A 213 5.56 12.37 -18.77
CA GLN A 213 4.13 12.32 -18.53
C GLN A 213 3.60 10.88 -18.51
N GLN A 214 4.01 10.07 -19.47
CA GLN A 214 3.61 8.66 -19.54
C GLN A 214 4.12 7.87 -18.32
N ALA A 215 5.35 8.12 -17.87
CA ALA A 215 5.87 7.47 -16.67
C ALA A 215 5.09 7.87 -15.41
N ALA A 216 4.62 9.12 -15.32
CA ALA A 216 3.77 9.57 -14.24
C ALA A 216 2.38 8.90 -14.29
N ASP A 217 1.77 8.80 -15.47
CA ASP A 217 0.47 8.13 -15.67
C ASP A 217 0.56 6.64 -15.32
N ASP A 218 1.59 5.95 -15.79
CA ASP A 218 1.81 4.52 -15.54
C ASP A 218 2.25 4.22 -14.10
N SER A 219 2.59 5.23 -13.31
CA SER A 219 2.86 5.10 -11.88
C SER A 219 1.58 4.96 -11.04
N ILE A 220 0.41 5.30 -11.63
CA ILE A 220 -0.89 5.15 -10.98
C ILE A 220 -1.45 3.76 -11.32
N PRO A 221 -1.75 2.93 -10.33
CA PRO A 221 -2.27 1.59 -10.57
C PRO A 221 -3.71 1.62 -11.08
N THR A 222 -4.13 0.52 -11.72
CA THR A 222 -5.51 0.33 -12.12
C THR A 222 -6.42 0.26 -10.90
N VAL A 223 -7.37 1.18 -10.79
CA VAL A 223 -8.22 1.37 -9.61
C VAL A 223 -9.24 0.24 -9.46
N TRP A 224 -9.90 -0.17 -10.54
CA TRP A 224 -10.98 -1.17 -10.51
C TRP A 224 -10.64 -2.45 -9.73
N PRO A 225 -9.55 -3.19 -10.02
CA PRO A 225 -9.26 -4.43 -9.30
C PRO A 225 -8.87 -4.18 -7.85
N LEU A 226 -8.18 -3.07 -7.54
CA LEU A 226 -7.82 -2.72 -6.18
C LEU A 226 -9.04 -2.35 -5.34
N PHE A 227 -9.91 -1.50 -5.86
CA PHE A 227 -11.14 -1.10 -5.20
C PHE A 227 -11.99 -2.31 -4.79
N TRP A 228 -12.23 -3.24 -5.72
CA TRP A 228 -13.06 -4.40 -5.46
C TRP A 228 -12.40 -5.48 -4.62
N SER A 229 -11.09 -5.68 -4.74
CA SER A 229 -10.37 -6.68 -3.92
C SER A 229 -10.40 -6.39 -2.42
N PHE A 230 -10.65 -5.14 -2.04
CA PHE A 230 -10.77 -4.72 -0.63
C PHE A 230 -12.23 -4.59 -0.15
N ARG A 231 -13.24 -4.85 -1.02
CA ARG A 231 -14.68 -4.76 -0.69
C ARG A 231 -15.44 -6.08 -0.85
N ILE A 232 -14.81 -7.11 -1.44
CA ILE A 232 -15.34 -8.46 -1.57
C ILE A 232 -14.58 -9.41 -0.65
#